data_f9d1dc8ef5e5c4419a8cd45c637949ab
#
_entry.id   f9d1dc8ef5e5c4419a8cd45c637949ab
#
_cell.length_a   1.000
_cell.length_b   1.000
_cell.length_c   1.000
_cell.angle_alpha   90.00
_cell.angle_beta   90.00
_cell.angle_gamma   90.00
#
_symmetry.space_group_name_H-M   'P 1'
#
loop_
_entity.id
_entity.type
_entity.pdbx_description
1 polymer ?
#
loop_
_entity_poly.entity_id
_entity_poly.type
_entity_poly.pdbx_seq_one_letter_code
_entity_poly.pdbx_strand_id
1 'polypeptide(L)'
;MINLKTTSKGIGFIEVMTATVIISIACIGLMMGVVHARGELHSLEMKERATEELLNYMEYWKGRVADGNLSPTERAGDPDGNEIYLIGGLNQKKSVKAKRYYKLRRLNGFNDFGSTDFTRYELECWMKWGDRFMSPSSQYSNDLLHERRISTIMTVFEI
;
A
#
# COMPACT_ATOMS: atom_id res chain seq x y z
N MET A 1 -71.73 -17.20 9.11
CA MET A 1 -70.57 -17.99 9.50
C MET A 1 -69.80 -18.41 8.29
N ILE A 2 -68.64 -17.73 8.03
CA ILE A 2 -67.76 -18.02 6.89
C ILE A 2 -66.78 -19.08 7.36
N ASN A 3 -66.87 -20.29 6.82
CA ASN A 3 -65.97 -21.39 7.15
C ASN A 3 -64.72 -21.31 6.31
N LEU A 4 -63.67 -20.67 6.83
CA LEU A 4 -62.36 -20.63 6.23
C LEU A 4 -61.71 -22.02 6.37
N LYS A 5 -61.83 -22.84 5.34
CA LYS A 5 -61.05 -24.06 5.17
C LYS A 5 -59.62 -23.68 4.90
N THR A 6 -58.77 -23.66 5.94
CA THR A 6 -57.33 -23.62 5.81
C THR A 6 -56.85 -24.96 5.27
N THR A 7 -56.60 -25.04 3.96
CA THR A 7 -55.94 -26.17 3.34
C THR A 7 -54.43 -26.01 3.65
N SER A 8 -53.93 -26.68 4.71
CA SER A 8 -52.50 -26.84 4.94
C SER A 8 -51.95 -27.79 3.87
N LYS A 9 -51.43 -27.21 2.79
CA LYS A 9 -50.64 -27.97 1.82
C LYS A 9 -49.29 -28.29 2.49
N GLY A 10 -48.99 -29.55 2.68
CA GLY A 10 -47.69 -29.99 3.12
C GLY A 10 -46.62 -29.61 2.10
N ILE A 11 -45.43 -29.21 2.56
CA ILE A 11 -44.28 -28.91 1.74
C ILE A 11 -43.90 -30.16 0.93
N GLY A 12 -43.89 -30.11 -0.36
CA GLY A 12 -43.52 -31.22 -1.22
C GLY A 12 -42.02 -31.52 -1.17
N PHE A 13 -41.63 -32.77 -1.32
CA PHE A 13 -40.26 -33.22 -1.35
C PHE A 13 -39.40 -32.42 -2.41
N ILE A 14 -39.99 -32.10 -3.54
CA ILE A 14 -39.37 -31.35 -4.62
C ILE A 14 -39.06 -29.90 -4.17
N GLU A 15 -39.91 -29.26 -3.39
CA GLU A 15 -39.71 -27.90 -2.86
C GLU A 15 -38.53 -27.86 -1.91
N VAL A 16 -38.36 -28.86 -1.06
CA VAL A 16 -37.23 -28.98 -0.15
C VAL A 16 -35.91 -29.16 -0.93
N MET A 17 -35.93 -30.03 -1.96
CA MET A 17 -34.73 -30.24 -2.78
C MET A 17 -34.33 -28.97 -3.56
N THR A 18 -35.31 -28.29 -4.17
CA THR A 18 -35.00 -27.04 -4.90
C THR A 18 -34.50 -25.94 -3.93
N ALA A 19 -35.10 -25.80 -2.76
CA ALA A 19 -34.65 -24.84 -1.74
C ALA A 19 -33.24 -25.12 -1.28
N THR A 20 -32.87 -26.37 -1.02
CA THR A 20 -31.50 -26.73 -0.60
C THR A 20 -30.46 -26.44 -1.68
N VAL A 21 -30.76 -26.65 -2.95
CA VAL A 21 -29.89 -26.31 -4.07
C VAL A 21 -29.68 -24.80 -4.16
N ILE A 22 -30.75 -24.01 -4.07
CA ILE A 22 -30.66 -22.54 -4.12
C ILE A 22 -29.83 -22.00 -2.94
N ILE A 23 -30.08 -22.50 -1.72
CA ILE A 23 -29.30 -22.10 -0.54
C ILE A 23 -27.82 -22.46 -0.69
N SER A 24 -27.51 -23.64 -1.23
CA SER A 24 -26.13 -24.07 -1.45
C SER A 24 -25.39 -23.14 -2.42
N ILE A 25 -26.02 -22.77 -3.53
CA ILE A 25 -25.43 -21.84 -4.50
C ILE A 25 -25.22 -20.46 -3.87
N ALA A 26 -26.21 -19.96 -3.11
CA ALA A 26 -26.11 -18.69 -2.40
C ALA A 26 -24.97 -18.69 -1.37
N CYS A 27 -24.80 -19.76 -0.60
CA CYS A 27 -23.71 -19.90 0.37
C CYS A 27 -22.33 -19.88 -0.29
N ILE A 28 -22.16 -20.58 -1.43
CA ILE A 28 -20.90 -20.57 -2.19
C ILE A 28 -20.60 -19.17 -2.68
N GLY A 29 -21.57 -18.46 -3.24
CA GLY A 29 -21.40 -17.06 -3.69
C GLY A 29 -20.99 -16.13 -2.56
N LEU A 30 -21.63 -16.23 -1.39
CA LEU A 30 -21.27 -15.43 -0.23
C LEU A 30 -19.85 -15.74 0.27
N MET A 31 -19.45 -17.02 0.34
CA MET A 31 -18.09 -17.40 0.73
C MET A 31 -17.05 -16.82 -0.22
N MET A 32 -17.24 -16.90 -1.52
CA MET A 32 -16.35 -16.30 -2.51
C MET A 32 -16.25 -14.78 -2.33
N GLY A 33 -17.37 -14.12 -2.09
CA GLY A 33 -17.41 -12.67 -1.81
C GLY A 33 -16.58 -12.29 -0.57
N VAL A 34 -16.70 -13.05 0.52
CA VAL A 34 -15.93 -12.81 1.75
C VAL A 34 -14.43 -13.01 1.55
N VAL A 35 -14.03 -14.05 0.82
CA VAL A 35 -12.61 -14.31 0.53
C VAL A 35 -12.02 -13.18 -0.31
N HIS A 36 -12.74 -12.73 -1.35
CA HIS A 36 -12.31 -11.62 -2.19
C HIS A 36 -12.19 -10.31 -1.39
N ALA A 37 -13.21 -9.98 -0.58
CA ALA A 37 -13.19 -8.79 0.26
C ALA A 37 -12.02 -8.79 1.26
N ARG A 38 -11.68 -9.93 1.85
CA ARG A 38 -10.49 -10.04 2.73
C ARG A 38 -9.18 -9.79 2.00
N GLY A 39 -9.05 -10.25 0.76
CA GLY A 39 -7.89 -9.99 -0.08
C GLY A 39 -7.71 -8.49 -0.37
N GLU A 40 -8.81 -7.82 -0.73
CA GLU A 40 -8.81 -6.38 -1.00
C GLU A 40 -8.50 -5.56 0.27
N LEU A 41 -9.08 -5.91 1.42
CA LEU A 41 -8.79 -5.25 2.70
C LEU A 41 -7.30 -5.37 3.07
N HIS A 42 -6.70 -6.54 2.88
CA HIS A 42 -5.27 -6.73 3.13
C HIS A 42 -4.42 -5.89 2.20
N SER A 43 -4.76 -5.82 0.91
CA SER A 43 -4.07 -4.96 -0.06
C SER A 43 -4.16 -3.48 0.31
N LEU A 44 -5.32 -3.02 0.77
CA LEU A 44 -5.52 -1.64 1.24
C LEU A 44 -4.69 -1.35 2.50
N GLU A 45 -4.68 -2.24 3.49
CA GLU A 45 -3.85 -2.11 4.69
C GLU A 45 -2.36 -1.99 4.33
N MET A 46 -1.88 -2.79 3.39
CA MET A 46 -0.50 -2.71 2.91
C MET A 46 -0.18 -1.37 2.26
N LYS A 47 -1.08 -0.86 1.42
CA LYS A 47 -0.92 0.44 0.77
C LYS A 47 -0.94 1.60 1.77
N GLU A 48 -1.79 1.52 2.78
CA GLU A 48 -1.87 2.52 3.85
C GLU A 48 -0.57 2.56 4.65
N ARG A 49 -0.10 1.42 5.16
CA ARG A 49 1.17 1.32 5.89
C ARG A 49 2.37 1.77 5.06
N ALA A 50 2.43 1.37 3.78
CA ALA A 50 3.48 1.81 2.88
C ALA A 50 3.46 3.34 2.67
N THR A 51 2.28 3.94 2.63
CA THR A 51 2.14 5.39 2.49
C THR A 51 2.57 6.11 3.75
N GLU A 52 2.18 5.62 4.92
CA GLU A 52 2.57 6.16 6.22
C GLU A 52 4.09 6.12 6.44
N GLU A 53 4.71 4.96 6.20
CA GLU A 53 6.17 4.81 6.27
C GLU A 53 6.90 5.70 5.26
N LEU A 54 6.34 5.86 4.07
CA LEU A 54 6.93 6.71 3.04
C LEU A 54 6.83 8.20 3.40
N LEU A 55 5.72 8.63 4.02
CA LEU A 55 5.56 9.99 4.54
C LEU A 55 6.56 10.27 5.66
N ASN A 56 6.70 9.36 6.63
CA ASN A 56 7.67 9.48 7.71
C ASN A 56 9.11 9.57 7.17
N TYR A 57 9.41 8.78 6.16
CA TYR A 57 10.72 8.80 5.51
C TYR A 57 10.98 10.11 4.75
N MET A 58 9.98 10.65 4.08
CA MET A 58 10.08 11.94 3.43
C MET A 58 10.26 13.08 4.43
N GLU A 59 9.53 13.07 5.56
CA GLU A 59 9.70 14.10 6.62
C GLU A 59 11.10 14.03 7.25
N TYR A 60 11.62 12.83 7.48
CA TYR A 60 12.99 12.67 7.93
C TYR A 60 13.99 13.35 6.97
N TRP A 61 13.88 13.08 5.65
CA TRP A 61 14.78 13.66 4.67
C TRP A 61 14.56 15.16 4.47
N LYS A 62 13.34 15.66 4.61
CA LYS A 62 13.08 17.11 4.64
C LYS A 62 13.86 17.78 5.79
N GLY A 63 13.82 17.20 6.98
CA GLY A 63 14.58 17.69 8.12
C GLY A 63 16.10 17.69 7.84
N ARG A 64 16.63 16.62 7.27
CA ARG A 64 18.04 16.52 6.90
C ARG A 64 18.48 17.54 5.85
N VAL A 65 17.62 17.76 4.84
CA VAL A 65 17.88 18.76 3.78
C VAL A 65 17.84 20.18 4.36
N ALA A 66 16.88 20.45 5.25
CA ALA A 66 16.74 21.76 5.90
C ALA A 66 17.93 22.09 6.83
N ASP A 67 18.51 21.08 7.47
CA ASP A 67 19.70 21.22 8.33
C ASP A 67 20.99 21.62 7.55
N GLY A 68 20.97 21.46 6.24
CA GLY A 68 22.07 21.88 5.33
C GLY A 68 23.35 21.03 5.37
N ASN A 69 23.53 20.18 6.39
CA ASN A 69 24.72 19.37 6.60
C ASN A 69 24.63 17.98 5.95
N LEU A 70 24.36 17.93 4.66
CA LEU A 70 24.32 16.68 3.91
C LEU A 70 25.72 16.25 3.46
N SER A 71 26.09 15.01 3.78
CA SER A 71 27.29 14.39 3.24
C SER A 71 27.19 14.18 1.72
N PRO A 72 28.30 14.03 0.99
CA PRO A 72 28.29 13.73 -0.43
C PRO A 72 27.51 12.47 -0.79
N THR A 73 27.56 11.45 0.07
CA THR A 73 26.81 10.19 -0.10
C THR A 73 25.30 10.39 0.05
N GLU A 74 24.87 11.19 1.03
CA GLU A 74 23.46 11.53 1.23
C GLU A 74 22.91 12.36 0.06
N ARG A 75 23.72 13.24 -0.55
CA ARG A 75 23.35 14.01 -1.75
C ARG A 75 23.18 13.14 -2.99
N ALA A 76 23.92 12.03 -3.07
CA ALA A 76 23.80 11.08 -4.20
C ALA A 76 22.49 10.29 -4.21
N GLY A 77 21.80 10.22 -3.06
CA GLY A 77 20.62 9.39 -2.88
C GLY A 77 20.95 7.95 -2.49
N ASP A 78 19.93 7.12 -2.37
CA ASP A 78 20.07 5.72 -2.02
C ASP A 78 19.56 4.81 -3.16
N PRO A 79 20.46 4.43 -4.12
CA PRO A 79 20.07 3.59 -5.25
C PRO A 79 19.82 2.13 -4.83
N ASP A 80 20.43 1.65 -3.76
CA ASP A 80 20.32 0.26 -3.30
C ASP A 80 19.06 0.04 -2.47
N GLY A 81 18.56 1.09 -1.86
CA GLY A 81 17.36 1.10 -1.03
C GLY A 81 17.56 0.46 0.34
N ASN A 82 16.86 0.98 1.33
CA ASN A 82 16.88 0.49 2.70
C ASN A 82 15.74 -0.49 2.94
N GLU A 83 16.06 -1.71 3.40
CA GLU A 83 15.07 -2.76 3.68
C GLU A 83 14.37 -2.51 5.01
N ILE A 84 13.04 -2.57 4.99
CA ILE A 84 12.18 -2.43 6.16
C ILE A 84 11.09 -3.50 6.17
N TYR A 85 10.42 -3.66 7.31
CA TYR A 85 9.25 -4.52 7.46
C TYR A 85 7.99 -3.68 7.54
N LEU A 86 7.08 -3.83 6.59
CA LEU A 86 5.76 -3.18 6.61
C LEU A 86 4.81 -3.88 7.59
N ILE A 87 4.88 -5.20 7.65
CA ILE A 87 4.12 -6.01 8.61
C ILE A 87 5.07 -7.01 9.25
N GLY A 88 4.91 -7.22 10.55
CA GLY A 88 5.69 -8.18 11.30
C GLY A 88 7.11 -7.71 11.60
N GLY A 89 8.00 -8.65 11.87
CA GLY A 89 9.42 -8.41 12.20
C GLY A 89 10.28 -9.60 11.82
N LEU A 90 11.57 -9.53 12.16
CA LEU A 90 12.61 -10.50 11.76
C LEU A 90 12.25 -11.97 11.99
N ASN A 91 11.42 -12.29 12.99
CA ASN A 91 11.10 -13.65 13.42
C ASN A 91 9.63 -14.04 13.22
N GLN A 92 8.83 -13.24 12.52
CA GLN A 92 7.43 -13.55 12.32
C GLN A 92 7.18 -14.23 10.98
N LYS A 93 6.41 -15.35 10.99
CA LYS A 93 6.04 -16.11 9.78
C LYS A 93 5.31 -15.31 8.70
N LYS A 94 4.67 -14.19 9.09
CA LYS A 94 3.92 -13.29 8.22
C LYS A 94 4.57 -11.90 8.19
N SER A 95 5.84 -11.83 7.78
CA SER A 95 6.49 -10.54 7.58
C SER A 95 6.46 -10.15 6.10
N VAL A 96 6.09 -8.91 5.81
CA VAL A 96 6.18 -8.32 4.47
C VAL A 96 7.32 -7.33 4.47
N LYS A 97 8.31 -7.60 3.62
CA LYS A 97 9.47 -6.74 3.43
C LYS A 97 9.20 -5.72 2.34
N ALA A 98 9.72 -4.52 2.54
CA ALA A 98 9.72 -3.46 1.55
C ALA A 98 11.12 -2.82 1.47
N LYS A 99 11.42 -2.21 0.36
CA LYS A 99 12.59 -1.37 0.18
C LYS A 99 12.16 0.07 -0.05
N ARG A 100 12.72 0.99 0.73
CA ARG A 100 12.51 2.43 0.57
C ARG A 100 13.73 3.07 -0.02
N TYR A 101 13.51 4.04 -0.88
CA TYR A 101 14.53 4.75 -1.64
C TYR A 101 14.28 6.24 -1.54
N TYR A 102 15.32 7.04 -1.72
CA TYR A 102 15.18 8.46 -1.93
C TYR A 102 16.15 8.95 -3.00
N LYS A 103 15.81 10.07 -3.60
CA LYS A 103 16.64 10.80 -4.54
C LYS A 103 16.52 12.28 -4.26
N LEU A 104 17.66 12.94 -4.19
CA LEU A 104 17.73 14.37 -4.02
C LEU A 104 18.30 14.99 -5.28
N ARG A 105 17.60 15.98 -5.84
CA ARG A 105 18.04 16.72 -7.00
C ARG A 105 18.03 18.21 -6.71
N ARG A 106 19.18 18.88 -6.90
CA ARG A 106 19.24 20.34 -6.88
C ARG A 106 18.58 20.87 -8.15
N LEU A 107 17.62 21.75 -7.99
CA LEU A 107 16.98 22.45 -9.10
C LEU A 107 17.78 23.73 -9.38
N ASN A 108 18.56 23.72 -10.47
CA ASN A 108 19.28 24.92 -10.94
C ASN A 108 18.32 25.74 -11.79
N GLY A 109 18.19 27.01 -11.49
CA GLY A 109 17.58 27.98 -12.39
C GLY A 109 16.29 28.58 -11.87
N PHE A 110 16.44 29.55 -10.97
CA PHE A 110 15.56 30.71 -10.90
C PHE A 110 16.39 31.89 -10.38
N ASN A 111 17.29 32.40 -11.23
CA ASN A 111 18.04 33.63 -10.98
C ASN A 111 17.21 34.86 -11.34
N ASP A 112 15.87 34.78 -11.29
CA ASP A 112 15.02 35.88 -11.77
C ASP A 112 14.93 37.07 -10.80
N PHE A 113 15.52 36.97 -9.59
CA PHE A 113 15.46 38.07 -8.63
C PHE A 113 16.80 38.51 -8.00
N GLY A 114 17.91 38.12 -8.59
CA GLY A 114 19.22 38.67 -8.15
C GLY A 114 19.65 38.36 -6.72
N SER A 115 18.95 37.50 -6.02
CA SER A 115 19.24 37.02 -4.64
C SER A 115 19.72 35.60 -4.72
N THR A 116 20.96 35.36 -4.29
CA THR A 116 21.64 34.07 -4.30
C THR A 116 21.42 33.25 -3.02
N ASP A 117 20.52 33.69 -2.15
CA ASP A 117 20.47 33.22 -0.76
C ASP A 117 19.58 32.00 -0.54
N PHE A 118 19.12 31.35 -1.60
CA PHE A 118 18.34 30.12 -1.47
C PHE A 118 18.65 29.08 -2.54
N THR A 119 18.60 27.82 -2.14
CA THR A 119 18.73 26.69 -3.04
C THR A 119 17.45 25.86 -3.02
N ARG A 120 16.97 25.44 -4.20
CA ARG A 120 15.82 24.56 -4.33
C ARG A 120 16.28 23.14 -4.53
N TYR A 121 15.66 22.23 -3.77
CA TYR A 121 15.85 20.80 -3.89
C TYR A 121 14.52 20.12 -4.20
N GLU A 122 14.55 19.18 -5.12
CA GLU A 122 13.49 18.21 -5.34
C GLU A 122 13.89 16.94 -4.61
N LEU A 123 13.06 16.56 -3.64
CA LEU A 123 13.18 15.31 -2.89
C LEU A 123 12.12 14.36 -3.38
N GLU A 124 12.54 13.22 -3.90
CA GLU A 124 11.69 12.14 -4.36
C GLU A 124 11.94 10.91 -3.48
N CYS A 125 10.88 10.39 -2.88
CA CYS A 125 10.94 9.16 -2.10
C CYS A 125 9.99 8.13 -2.71
N TRP A 126 10.44 6.88 -2.78
CA TRP A 126 9.58 5.79 -3.23
C TRP A 126 9.85 4.52 -2.47
N MET A 127 8.85 3.65 -2.46
CA MET A 127 8.90 2.37 -1.78
C MET A 127 8.40 1.28 -2.71
N LYS A 128 9.05 0.12 -2.64
CA LYS A 128 8.65 -1.09 -3.35
C LYS A 128 8.41 -2.22 -2.36
N TRP A 129 7.30 -2.94 -2.53
CA TRP A 129 6.99 -4.11 -1.70
C TRP A 129 6.32 -5.20 -2.51
N GLY A 130 6.47 -6.45 -2.07
CA GLY A 130 5.83 -7.62 -2.68
C GLY A 130 4.65 -8.07 -1.84
N ASP A 131 3.54 -8.44 -2.49
CA ASP A 131 2.42 -9.06 -1.83
C ASP A 131 2.54 -10.59 -1.90
N ARG A 132 2.86 -11.24 -0.78
CA ARG A 132 2.95 -12.70 -0.68
C ARG A 132 1.61 -13.42 -0.79
N PHE A 133 0.49 -12.70 -0.69
CA PHE A 133 -0.83 -13.33 -0.70
C PHE A 133 -1.23 -13.84 -2.09
N MET A 134 -0.66 -13.24 -3.14
CA MET A 134 -0.95 -13.60 -4.54
C MET A 134 -0.01 -14.65 -5.13
N SER A 135 1.17 -14.89 -4.51
CA SER A 135 2.10 -15.89 -5.03
C SER A 135 3.01 -16.48 -3.94
N PRO A 136 2.66 -17.64 -3.37
CA PRO A 136 3.47 -18.31 -2.35
C PRO A 136 4.81 -18.85 -2.85
N SER A 137 5.08 -18.85 -4.15
CA SER A 137 6.25 -19.43 -4.78
C SER A 137 7.19 -18.46 -5.46
N SER A 138 6.91 -17.16 -5.48
CA SER A 138 7.80 -16.21 -6.14
C SER A 138 8.89 -15.73 -5.19
N GLN A 139 10.03 -16.42 -5.23
CA GLN A 139 11.33 -15.78 -5.06
C GLN A 139 11.35 -14.56 -5.99
N TYR A 140 11.24 -13.33 -5.41
CA TYR A 140 11.51 -12.04 -6.07
C TYR A 140 11.30 -12.00 -7.60
N SER A 141 10.11 -12.32 -8.08
CA SER A 141 9.75 -11.97 -9.45
C SER A 141 9.48 -10.46 -9.47
N ASN A 142 10.29 -9.71 -10.23
CA ASN A 142 10.19 -8.25 -10.37
C ASN A 142 8.83 -7.77 -10.88
N ASP A 143 7.98 -8.65 -11.36
CA ASP A 143 6.73 -8.33 -12.05
C ASP A 143 5.52 -8.07 -11.12
N LEU A 144 5.66 -8.31 -9.80
CA LEU A 144 4.57 -8.14 -8.82
C LEU A 144 4.92 -7.15 -7.70
N LEU A 145 5.86 -6.26 -7.93
CA LEU A 145 6.22 -5.24 -6.96
C LEU A 145 5.25 -4.06 -7.06
N HIS A 146 4.50 -3.86 -5.98
CA HIS A 146 3.79 -2.60 -5.79
C HIS A 146 4.80 -1.48 -5.55
N GLU A 147 4.59 -0.34 -6.19
CA GLU A 147 5.40 0.85 -5.99
C GLU A 147 4.50 2.01 -5.57
N ARG A 148 4.97 2.77 -4.59
CA ARG A 148 4.39 4.04 -4.20
C ARG A 148 5.48 5.10 -4.24
N ARG A 149 5.16 6.27 -4.80
CA ARG A 149 6.11 7.36 -4.97
C ARG A 149 5.49 8.67 -4.53
N ILE A 150 6.27 9.50 -3.84
CA ILE A 150 5.92 10.85 -3.45
C ILE A 150 7.11 11.76 -3.72
N SER A 151 6.84 13.01 -4.09
CA SER A 151 7.87 14.02 -4.32
C SER A 151 7.47 15.34 -3.71
N THR A 152 8.47 16.13 -3.32
CA THR A 152 8.28 17.48 -2.81
C THR A 152 9.41 18.38 -3.27
N ILE A 153 9.12 19.66 -3.40
CA ILE A 153 10.13 20.70 -3.67
C ILE A 153 10.30 21.52 -2.40
N MET A 154 11.56 21.70 -2.01
CA MET A 154 11.95 22.46 -0.83
C MET A 154 12.83 23.62 -1.23
N THR A 155 12.66 24.74 -0.55
CA THR A 155 13.58 25.88 -0.62
C THR A 155 14.36 25.95 0.67
N VAL A 156 15.68 25.95 0.57
CA VAL A 156 16.61 26.06 1.71
C VAL A 156 17.33 27.39 1.58
N PHE A 157 17.29 28.18 2.64
CA PHE A 157 18.01 29.44 2.72
C PHE A 157 19.42 29.14 3.26
N GLU A 158 20.43 29.58 2.52
CA GLU A 158 21.84 29.51 3.00
C GLU A 158 22.06 30.72 3.93
N ILE A 159 22.25 30.44 5.23
CA ILE A 159 22.54 31.42 6.27
C ILE A 159 24.05 31.62 6.40
#